data_29d4b83b7fe059943f92d9ed802c429a
#
_entry.id   29d4b83b7fe059943f92d9ed802c429a
#
_cell.length_a   1.000
_cell.length_b   1.000
_cell.length_c   1.000
_cell.angle_alpha   90.00
_cell.angle_beta   90.00
_cell.angle_gamma   90.00
#
_symmetry.space_group_name_H-M   'P 1'
#
loop_
_entity.id
_entity.type
_entity.pdbx_description
1 polymer ?
#
loop_
_entity_poly.entity_id
_entity_poly.type
_entity_poly.pdbx_seq_one_letter_code
_entity_poly.pdbx_strand_id
1 'polypeptide(L)'
;NIGYEFNSGETILEFVRRIESNKDVIPTMCQDDRLENFGSCRVCSVEVAREKDGPTRTMASCHTPVGEGLYIYHNTDKMKRLRKNIVELVLTDYPSDKVFPPENKKATPFQETIAQIGIPNVRYPEGKTHLDIEEDRAHPYIKSDLSQCINCFRCVRACEEIQGEMIL
;
A
#
# COMPACT_ATOMS: atom_id res chain seq x y z
N ASN A 1 25.07 -14.27 1.17
CA ASN A 1 23.76 -14.93 1.36
C ASN A 1 23.64 -15.33 2.83
N ILE A 2 22.78 -14.65 3.54
CA ILE A 2 22.36 -15.07 4.87
C ILE A 2 20.99 -15.72 4.65
N GLY A 3 20.85 -17.01 4.96
CA GLY A 3 19.56 -17.68 4.98
C GLY A 3 18.83 -17.32 6.27
N TYR A 4 17.55 -17.06 6.19
CA TYR A 4 16.68 -16.79 7.34
C TYR A 4 15.58 -17.83 7.41
N GLU A 5 15.24 -18.25 8.62
CA GLU A 5 14.08 -19.11 8.87
C GLU A 5 12.78 -18.30 8.74
N PHE A 6 11.75 -18.92 8.18
CA PHE A 6 10.42 -18.34 8.04
C PHE A 6 9.36 -19.14 8.78
N ASN A 7 8.28 -18.51 9.17
CA ASN A 7 7.17 -19.16 9.84
C ASN A 7 6.18 -19.74 8.80
N SER A 8 5.53 -20.84 9.13
CA SER A 8 4.51 -21.44 8.26
C SER A 8 3.36 -20.45 8.03
N GLY A 9 3.01 -20.21 6.76
CA GLY A 9 1.96 -19.27 6.36
C GLY A 9 2.36 -17.79 6.36
N GLU A 10 3.58 -17.45 6.77
CA GLU A 10 4.08 -16.08 6.76
C GLU A 10 4.15 -15.56 5.31
N THR A 11 3.68 -14.34 5.09
CA THR A 11 3.82 -13.66 3.80
C THR A 11 5.22 -13.06 3.65
N ILE A 12 5.62 -12.76 2.40
CA ILE A 12 6.89 -12.09 2.13
C ILE A 12 6.96 -10.73 2.86
N LEU A 13 5.85 -10.01 2.97
CA LEU A 13 5.81 -8.71 3.67
C LEU A 13 6.09 -8.87 5.16
N GLU A 14 5.41 -9.80 5.83
CA GLU A 14 5.60 -10.09 7.26
C GLU A 14 7.02 -10.57 7.52
N PHE A 15 7.51 -11.49 6.70
CA PHE A 15 8.88 -12.01 6.78
C PHE A 15 9.92 -10.89 6.69
N VAL A 16 9.88 -10.04 5.66
CA VAL A 16 10.86 -8.97 5.48
C VAL A 16 10.78 -7.94 6.60
N ARG A 17 9.57 -7.56 7.04
CA ARG A 17 9.36 -6.66 8.17
C ARG A 17 9.97 -7.22 9.47
N ARG A 18 9.82 -8.52 9.70
CA ARG A 18 10.39 -9.21 10.87
C ARG A 18 11.90 -9.27 10.82
N ILE A 19 12.48 -9.66 9.70
CA ILE A 19 13.93 -9.79 9.53
C ILE A 19 14.64 -8.42 9.66
N GLU A 20 14.07 -7.38 9.06
CA GLU A 20 14.66 -6.05 9.11
C GLU A 20 14.22 -5.24 10.35
N SER A 21 13.37 -5.82 11.20
CA SER A 21 12.80 -5.15 12.38
C SER A 21 12.24 -3.75 12.06
N ASN A 22 11.69 -3.60 10.85
CA ASN A 22 11.18 -2.34 10.33
C ASN A 22 9.86 -2.59 9.58
N LYS A 23 8.74 -2.12 10.13
CA LYS A 23 7.41 -2.25 9.52
C LYS A 23 7.26 -1.45 8.22
N ASP A 24 8.08 -0.42 8.05
CA ASP A 24 7.99 0.49 6.91
C ASP A 24 9.00 0.14 5.78
N VAL A 25 9.75 -0.94 5.91
CA VAL A 25 10.75 -1.38 4.92
C VAL A 25 10.18 -1.59 3.52
N ILE A 26 8.94 -2.07 3.43
CA ILE A 26 8.16 -2.18 2.19
C ILE A 26 6.91 -1.32 2.34
N PRO A 27 6.73 -0.26 1.52
CA PRO A 27 5.54 0.57 1.57
C PRO A 27 4.29 -0.21 1.18
N THR A 28 3.18 0.14 1.82
CA THR A 28 1.87 -0.48 1.57
C THR A 28 0.80 0.60 1.46
N MET A 29 -0.34 0.30 0.83
CA MET A 29 -1.45 1.23 0.70
C MET A 29 -2.79 0.57 1.07
N CYS A 30 -3.07 -0.63 0.55
CA CYS A 30 -4.31 -1.36 0.84
C CYS A 30 -4.18 -2.37 2.01
N GLN A 31 -2.97 -2.63 2.50
CA GLN A 31 -2.74 -3.57 3.59
C GLN A 31 -3.05 -2.89 4.94
N ASP A 32 -3.65 -3.65 5.86
CA ASP A 32 -3.90 -3.28 7.25
C ASP A 32 -3.73 -4.56 8.09
N ASP A 33 -3.01 -4.48 9.20
CA ASP A 33 -2.66 -5.65 10.03
C ASP A 33 -3.89 -6.28 10.73
N ARG A 34 -5.03 -5.61 10.71
CA ARG A 34 -6.31 -6.09 11.29
C ARG A 34 -7.21 -6.79 10.28
N LEU A 35 -6.86 -6.75 9.00
CA LEU A 35 -7.64 -7.26 7.88
C LEU A 35 -6.85 -8.35 7.13
N GLU A 36 -7.56 -9.23 6.45
CA GLU A 36 -6.93 -10.21 5.58
C GLU A 36 -6.10 -9.55 4.47
N ASN A 37 -5.14 -10.26 3.94
CA ASN A 37 -4.25 -9.73 2.90
C ASN A 37 -4.98 -9.63 1.55
N PHE A 38 -5.07 -8.42 1.00
CA PHE A 38 -5.88 -8.13 -0.19
C PHE A 38 -5.09 -8.12 -1.52
N GLY A 39 -3.86 -7.59 -1.52
CA GLY A 39 -2.97 -7.60 -2.69
C GLY A 39 -3.39 -6.71 -3.86
N SER A 40 -4.35 -5.80 -3.68
CA SER A 40 -4.98 -5.01 -4.76
C SER A 40 -4.08 -3.90 -5.28
N CYS A 41 -3.53 -3.04 -4.42
CA CYS A 41 -2.85 -1.81 -4.82
C CYS A 41 -1.47 -2.02 -5.47
N ARG A 42 -0.81 -3.14 -5.22
CA ARG A 42 0.53 -3.50 -5.72
C ARG A 42 1.69 -2.59 -5.25
N VAL A 43 1.47 -1.66 -4.34
CA VAL A 43 2.53 -0.82 -3.77
C VAL A 43 3.56 -1.65 -3.00
N CYS A 44 3.14 -2.76 -2.39
CA CYS A 44 4.01 -3.70 -1.70
C CYS A 44 4.83 -4.63 -2.63
N SER A 45 4.84 -4.41 -3.95
CA SER A 45 5.52 -5.30 -4.89
C SER A 45 7.00 -5.47 -4.58
N VAL A 46 7.48 -6.70 -4.74
CA VAL A 46 8.88 -7.11 -4.62
C VAL A 46 9.27 -7.97 -5.82
N GLU A 47 10.56 -8.12 -6.07
CA GLU A 47 11.05 -9.10 -7.02
C GLU A 47 11.45 -10.37 -6.28
N VAL A 48 11.09 -11.52 -6.85
CA VAL A 48 11.37 -12.83 -6.30
C VAL A 48 12.03 -13.69 -7.36
N ALA A 49 13.11 -14.36 -6.99
CA ALA A 49 13.81 -15.35 -7.84
C ALA A 49 13.95 -16.69 -7.09
N ARG A 50 14.15 -17.78 -7.84
CA ARG A 50 14.47 -19.11 -7.28
C ARG A 50 15.95 -19.39 -7.21
N GLU A 51 16.75 -18.60 -7.91
CA GLU A 51 18.21 -18.70 -7.94
C GLU A 51 18.79 -17.31 -7.68
N LYS A 52 19.97 -17.29 -7.05
CA LYS A 52 20.70 -16.04 -6.85
C LYS A 52 21.01 -15.39 -8.20
N ASP A 53 20.66 -14.12 -8.34
CA ASP A 53 20.84 -13.33 -9.56
C ASP A 53 20.16 -13.91 -10.82
N GLY A 54 19.24 -14.85 -10.62
CA GLY A 54 18.41 -15.44 -11.66
C GLY A 54 17.23 -14.55 -12.09
N PRO A 55 16.40 -15.03 -13.03
CA PRO A 55 15.27 -14.28 -13.53
C PRO A 55 14.25 -13.99 -12.40
N THR A 56 13.89 -12.72 -12.26
CA THR A 56 12.96 -12.28 -11.22
C THR A 56 11.52 -12.21 -11.73
N ARG A 57 10.57 -12.45 -10.82
CA ARG A 57 9.13 -12.16 -11.00
C ARG A 57 8.70 -11.10 -10.00
N THR A 58 7.87 -10.17 -10.44
CA THR A 58 7.26 -9.16 -9.57
C THR A 58 6.02 -9.75 -8.89
N MET A 59 5.99 -9.72 -7.56
CA MET A 59 4.91 -10.29 -6.75
C MET A 59 4.45 -9.31 -5.68
N ALA A 60 3.17 -9.39 -5.28
CA ALA A 60 2.64 -8.61 -4.16
C ALA A 60 3.07 -9.27 -2.84
N SER A 61 3.98 -8.64 -2.11
CA SER A 61 4.55 -9.23 -0.89
C SER A 61 3.52 -9.48 0.22
N CYS A 62 2.48 -8.66 0.31
CA CYS A 62 1.44 -8.79 1.32
C CYS A 62 0.55 -10.04 1.13
N HIS A 63 0.51 -10.62 -0.07
CA HIS A 63 -0.36 -11.75 -0.41
C HIS A 63 0.41 -13.00 -0.82
N THR A 64 1.71 -12.89 -1.04
CA THR A 64 2.54 -14.02 -1.48
C THR A 64 3.17 -14.69 -0.26
N PRO A 65 2.93 -15.99 -0.01
CA PRO A 65 3.61 -16.73 1.04
C PRO A 65 5.12 -16.76 0.78
N VAL A 66 5.91 -16.62 1.83
CA VAL A 66 7.34 -16.91 1.76
C VAL A 66 7.55 -18.42 1.67
N GLY A 67 8.59 -18.85 0.99
CA GLY A 67 8.91 -20.25 0.82
C GLY A 67 10.40 -20.51 0.76
N GLU A 68 10.77 -21.77 0.90
CA GLU A 68 12.16 -22.21 0.90
C GLU A 68 12.84 -21.90 -0.45
N GLY A 69 14.09 -21.48 -0.39
CA GLY A 69 14.91 -21.22 -1.57
C GLY A 69 14.53 -19.95 -2.36
N LEU A 70 13.71 -19.06 -1.80
CA LEU A 70 13.38 -17.80 -2.43
C LEU A 70 14.42 -16.71 -2.15
N TYR A 71 14.80 -16.00 -3.20
CA TYR A 71 15.59 -14.77 -3.15
C TYR A 71 14.64 -13.59 -3.32
N ILE A 72 14.58 -12.69 -2.32
CA ILE A 72 13.63 -11.58 -2.25
C ILE A 72 14.41 -10.27 -2.37
N TYR A 73 14.04 -9.46 -3.36
CA TYR A 73 14.63 -8.14 -3.61
C TYR A 73 13.53 -7.09 -3.51
N HIS A 74 13.50 -6.37 -2.39
CA HIS A 74 12.41 -5.40 -2.12
C HIS A 74 12.77 -3.96 -2.45
N ASN A 75 14.05 -3.63 -2.64
CA ASN A 75 14.52 -2.24 -2.79
C ASN A 75 15.31 -2.00 -4.09
N THR A 76 14.96 -2.70 -5.17
CA THR A 76 15.59 -2.48 -6.49
C THR A 76 15.07 -1.19 -7.13
N ASP A 77 15.84 -0.64 -8.07
CA ASP A 77 15.40 0.56 -8.81
C ASP A 77 14.12 0.30 -9.63
N LYS A 78 13.91 -0.93 -10.07
CA LYS A 78 12.67 -1.35 -10.71
C LYS A 78 11.49 -1.25 -9.74
N MET A 79 11.63 -1.72 -8.49
CA MET A 79 10.57 -1.64 -7.49
C MET A 79 10.31 -0.21 -7.04
N LYS A 80 11.34 0.60 -6.86
CA LYS A 80 11.19 2.04 -6.56
C LYS A 80 10.39 2.74 -7.64
N ARG A 81 10.75 2.52 -8.90
CA ARG A 81 10.05 3.10 -10.06
C ARG A 81 8.60 2.62 -10.18
N LEU A 82 8.36 1.31 -9.97
CA LEU A 82 7.02 0.74 -10.00
C LEU A 82 6.12 1.37 -8.94
N ARG A 83 6.56 1.43 -7.69
CA ARG A 83 5.82 2.03 -6.57
C ARG A 83 5.51 3.50 -6.82
N LYS A 84 6.51 4.24 -7.29
CA LYS A 84 6.35 5.65 -7.66
C LYS A 84 5.26 5.82 -8.71
N ASN A 85 5.31 5.05 -9.81
CA ASN A 85 4.31 5.13 -10.88
C ASN A 85 2.89 4.79 -10.38
N ILE A 86 2.74 3.75 -9.55
CA ILE A 86 1.43 3.37 -8.99
C ILE A 86 0.87 4.52 -8.14
N VAL A 87 1.66 5.07 -7.22
CA VAL A 87 1.17 6.14 -6.33
C VAL A 87 0.93 7.43 -7.10
N GLU A 88 1.75 7.79 -8.08
CA GLU A 88 1.49 8.95 -8.95
C GLU A 88 0.18 8.80 -9.74
N LEU A 89 -0.16 7.58 -10.21
CA LEU A 89 -1.45 7.34 -10.87
C LEU A 89 -2.63 7.52 -9.90
N VAL A 90 -2.50 7.07 -8.65
CA VAL A 90 -3.53 7.32 -7.62
C VAL A 90 -3.65 8.81 -7.34
N LEU A 91 -2.54 9.54 -7.33
CA LEU A 91 -2.52 10.98 -7.08
C LEU A 91 -3.16 11.81 -8.19
N THR A 92 -3.36 11.28 -9.40
CA THR A 92 -4.12 11.98 -10.45
C THR A 92 -5.59 12.22 -10.07
N ASP A 93 -6.12 11.37 -9.21
CA ASP A 93 -7.51 11.42 -8.72
C ASP A 93 -7.62 11.93 -7.28
N TYR A 94 -6.51 12.39 -6.70
CA TYR A 94 -6.44 12.84 -5.32
C TYR A 94 -6.32 14.37 -5.27
N PRO A 95 -7.03 15.07 -4.35
CA PRO A 95 -6.97 16.53 -4.25
C PRO A 95 -5.54 17.03 -4.06
N SER A 96 -5.08 17.88 -4.97
CA SER A 96 -3.69 18.36 -5.02
C SER A 96 -3.29 19.14 -3.76
N ASP A 97 -4.23 19.84 -3.14
CA ASP A 97 -4.06 20.58 -1.88
C ASP A 97 -3.98 19.67 -0.65
N LYS A 98 -4.34 18.38 -0.77
CA LYS A 98 -4.34 17.39 0.32
C LYS A 98 -3.23 16.33 0.20
N VAL A 99 -2.36 16.43 -0.79
CA VAL A 99 -1.24 15.49 -1.00
C VAL A 99 -0.26 15.50 0.18
N PHE A 100 -0.02 16.68 0.76
CA PHE A 100 0.84 16.84 1.93
C PHE A 100 0.02 17.26 3.15
N PRO A 101 0.39 16.79 4.35
CA PRO A 101 -0.31 17.19 5.57
C PRO A 101 -0.09 18.69 5.83
N PRO A 102 -1.10 19.42 6.34
CA PRO A 102 -0.91 20.76 6.87
C PRO A 102 0.10 20.75 8.03
N GLU A 103 0.83 21.85 8.25
CA GLU A 103 1.92 21.97 9.23
C GLU A 103 1.56 21.50 10.66
N ASN A 104 0.28 21.61 11.05
CA ASN A 104 -0.19 21.28 12.40
C ASN A 104 -1.05 20.00 12.46
N LYS A 105 -1.03 19.15 11.42
CA LYS A 105 -1.81 17.91 11.39
C LYS A 105 -0.90 16.70 11.18
N LYS A 106 -1.25 15.61 11.86
CA LYS A 106 -0.60 14.32 11.62
C LYS A 106 -0.89 13.86 10.18
N ALA A 107 0.14 13.34 9.52
CA ALA A 107 0.01 12.72 8.20
C ALA A 107 -0.96 11.54 8.23
N THR A 108 -1.77 11.40 7.19
CA THR A 108 -2.55 10.19 6.96
C THR A 108 -1.64 9.04 6.52
N PRO A 109 -2.04 7.76 6.67
CA PRO A 109 -1.24 6.63 6.20
C PRO A 109 -0.87 6.73 4.71
N PHE A 110 -1.71 7.34 3.89
CA PHE A 110 -1.40 7.57 2.47
C PHE A 110 -0.33 8.63 2.27
N GLN A 111 -0.41 9.74 3.00
CA GLN A 111 0.61 10.80 2.99
C GLN A 111 1.96 10.27 3.51
N GLU A 112 1.96 9.41 4.52
CA GLU A 112 3.17 8.70 4.99
C GLU A 112 3.77 7.82 3.87
N THR A 113 2.92 7.11 3.12
CA THR A 113 3.36 6.31 1.95
C THR A 113 3.95 7.19 0.84
N ILE A 114 3.35 8.35 0.55
CA ILE A 114 3.86 9.33 -0.44
C ILE A 114 5.26 9.80 -0.02
N ALA A 115 5.42 10.19 1.24
CA ALA A 115 6.70 10.65 1.80
C ALA A 115 7.77 9.55 1.75
N GLN A 116 7.41 8.32 2.11
CA GLN A 116 8.31 7.16 2.08
C GLN A 116 8.81 6.84 0.67
N ILE A 117 7.93 6.94 -0.34
CA ILE A 117 8.27 6.70 -1.75
C ILE A 117 9.07 7.86 -2.36
N GLY A 118 8.94 9.06 -1.78
CA GLY A 118 9.65 10.25 -2.24
C GLY A 118 9.07 10.79 -3.55
N ILE A 119 7.79 11.21 -3.52
CA ILE A 119 7.09 11.80 -4.67
C ILE A 119 7.01 13.32 -4.46
N PRO A 120 7.91 14.10 -5.06
CA PRO A 120 7.87 15.56 -4.92
C PRO A 120 6.80 16.22 -5.79
N ASN A 121 6.52 15.63 -6.96
CA ASN A 121 5.57 16.16 -7.94
C ASN A 121 4.88 15.01 -8.67
N VAL A 122 3.61 15.19 -9.00
CA VAL A 122 2.84 14.27 -9.86
C VAL A 122 3.13 14.59 -11.32
N ARG A 123 3.59 13.60 -12.10
CA ARG A 123 3.97 13.78 -13.52
C ARG A 123 2.79 13.69 -14.48
N TYR A 124 1.69 13.10 -14.05
CA TYR A 124 0.51 12.88 -14.88
C TYR A 124 -0.50 14.02 -14.70
N PRO A 125 -1.29 14.35 -15.74
CA PRO A 125 -2.35 15.34 -15.62
C PRO A 125 -3.40 14.88 -14.59
N GLU A 126 -4.08 15.84 -14.00
CA GLU A 126 -5.20 15.60 -13.10
C GLU A 126 -6.32 14.82 -13.81
N GLY A 127 -6.82 13.78 -13.15
CA GLY A 127 -7.90 12.94 -13.66
C GLY A 127 -9.28 13.60 -13.50
N LYS A 128 -10.27 13.04 -14.19
CA LYS A 128 -11.68 13.42 -14.02
C LYS A 128 -12.38 12.35 -13.19
N THR A 129 -12.43 12.53 -11.89
CA THR A 129 -12.97 11.49 -11.02
C THR A 129 -13.90 12.02 -9.95
N HIS A 130 -13.89 11.38 -8.82
CA HIS A 130 -14.69 11.64 -7.63
C HIS A 130 -14.25 12.87 -6.80
N LEU A 131 -13.35 13.71 -7.31
CA LEU A 131 -12.82 14.87 -6.59
C LEU A 131 -13.90 15.91 -6.21
N ASP A 132 -14.98 15.99 -7.00
CA ASP A 132 -16.10 16.94 -6.80
C ASP A 132 -17.25 16.37 -5.94
N ILE A 133 -17.05 15.20 -5.31
CA ILE A 133 -18.06 14.60 -4.45
C ILE A 133 -18.08 15.34 -3.11
N GLU A 134 -19.29 15.82 -2.71
CA GLU A 134 -19.49 16.45 -1.42
C GLU A 134 -19.29 15.46 -0.27
N GLU A 135 -18.78 15.99 0.86
CA GLU A 135 -18.65 15.21 2.09
C GLU A 135 -20.03 14.82 2.61
N ASP A 136 -20.27 13.50 2.78
CA ASP A 136 -21.48 13.00 3.41
C ASP A 136 -21.37 13.11 4.94
N ARG A 137 -22.31 13.87 5.52
CA ARG A 137 -22.46 14.10 6.97
C ARG A 137 -23.85 13.70 7.48
N ALA A 138 -24.59 12.90 6.71
CA ALA A 138 -25.95 12.49 7.07
C ALA A 138 -25.99 11.66 8.35
N HIS A 139 -24.93 10.88 8.64
CA HIS A 139 -24.87 10.08 9.86
C HIS A 139 -24.21 10.87 11.01
N PRO A 140 -24.76 10.80 12.25
CA PRO A 140 -24.28 11.60 13.39
C PRO A 140 -22.85 11.26 13.83
N TYR A 141 -22.37 10.04 13.58
CA TYR A 141 -21.05 9.56 14.01
C TYR A 141 -20.09 9.25 12.85
N ILE A 142 -20.61 9.05 11.64
CA ILE A 142 -19.81 8.68 10.46
C ILE A 142 -19.81 9.86 9.50
N LYS A 143 -18.61 10.30 9.12
CA LYS A 143 -18.39 11.28 8.06
C LYS A 143 -17.63 10.61 6.95
N SER A 144 -18.10 10.74 5.72
CA SER A 144 -17.48 10.16 4.55
C SER A 144 -17.05 11.26 3.58
N ASP A 145 -15.76 11.42 3.38
CA ASP A 145 -15.16 12.31 2.37
C ASP A 145 -14.51 11.44 1.28
N LEU A 146 -15.28 11.13 0.26
CA LEU A 146 -14.82 10.32 -0.87
C LEU A 146 -13.86 11.08 -1.79
N SER A 147 -13.75 12.41 -1.67
CA SER A 147 -12.77 13.18 -2.45
C SER A 147 -11.33 12.76 -2.16
N GLN A 148 -11.07 12.17 -1.00
CA GLN A 148 -9.77 11.64 -0.61
C GLN A 148 -9.68 10.10 -0.71
N CYS A 149 -10.64 9.47 -1.37
CA CYS A 149 -10.64 8.01 -1.55
C CYS A 149 -9.52 7.59 -2.51
N ILE A 150 -8.71 6.63 -2.08
CA ILE A 150 -7.60 6.04 -2.87
C ILE A 150 -7.93 4.62 -3.34
N ASN A 151 -9.18 4.22 -3.28
CA ASN A 151 -9.67 2.89 -3.66
C ASN A 151 -8.90 1.72 -2.99
N CYS A 152 -8.49 1.91 -1.73
CA CYS A 152 -7.75 0.87 -1.00
C CYS A 152 -8.66 -0.21 -0.38
N PHE A 153 -9.96 0.01 -0.36
CA PHE A 153 -11.00 -0.88 0.17
C PHE A 153 -10.86 -1.23 1.67
N ARG A 154 -10.01 -0.56 2.44
CA ARG A 154 -9.87 -0.85 3.88
C ARG A 154 -11.16 -0.61 4.66
N CYS A 155 -11.92 0.44 4.36
CA CYS A 155 -13.20 0.73 5.02
C CYS A 155 -14.25 -0.34 4.70
N VAL A 156 -14.41 -0.69 3.42
CA VAL A 156 -15.34 -1.74 2.96
C VAL A 156 -15.00 -3.08 3.63
N ARG A 157 -13.73 -3.47 3.58
CA ARG A 157 -13.26 -4.73 4.17
C ARG A 157 -13.34 -4.73 5.70
N ALA A 158 -13.09 -3.61 6.35
CA ALA A 158 -13.30 -3.53 7.80
C ALA A 158 -14.78 -3.71 8.17
N CYS A 159 -15.70 -3.21 7.36
CA CYS A 159 -17.12 -3.44 7.54
C CYS A 159 -17.46 -4.92 7.35
N GLU A 160 -16.98 -5.55 6.30
CA GLU A 160 -17.23 -6.95 5.99
C GLU A 160 -16.54 -7.90 6.98
N GLU A 161 -15.22 -7.78 7.15
CA GLU A 161 -14.40 -8.76 7.91
C GLU A 161 -14.54 -8.62 9.43
N ILE A 162 -14.75 -7.39 9.94
CA ILE A 162 -14.81 -7.13 11.39
C ILE A 162 -16.26 -7.02 11.89
N GLN A 163 -17.13 -6.34 11.16
CA GLN A 163 -18.52 -6.14 11.56
C GLN A 163 -19.47 -7.20 11.00
N GLY A 164 -19.05 -7.93 9.96
CA GLY A 164 -19.89 -8.93 9.28
C GLY A 164 -21.01 -8.30 8.42
N GLU A 165 -20.88 -7.05 8.06
CA GLU A 165 -21.87 -6.26 7.31
C GLU A 165 -21.28 -5.67 6.04
N MET A 166 -22.04 -5.59 4.97
CA MET A 166 -21.65 -4.93 3.71
C MET A 166 -22.47 -3.66 3.50
N ILE A 167 -22.17 -2.64 4.31
CA ILE A 167 -22.90 -1.37 4.30
C ILE A 167 -22.12 -0.26 3.57
N LEU A 168 -20.79 -0.41 3.46
CA LEU A 168 -19.88 0.51 2.78
C LEU A 168 -19.46 0.02 1.41
#